data_4a1398665a37cd8ebd10b5a42f1dd1ef
#
_entry.id   4a1398665a37cd8ebd10b5a42f1dd1ef
#
_cell.length_a   1.000
_cell.length_b   1.000
_cell.length_c   1.000
_cell.angle_alpha   90.00
_cell.angle_beta   90.00
_cell.angle_gamma   90.00
#
_symmetry.space_group_name_H-M   'P 1'
#
loop_
_entity.id
_entity.type
_entity.pdbx_description
1 polymer ?
#
loop_
_entity_poly.entity_id
_entity_poly.type
_entity_poly.pdbx_seq_one_letter_code
_entity_poly.pdbx_strand_id
1 'polypeptide(L)'
;MYWYYCKFTFQIQIIMFKKLVLLLFCVNLFSACQQDNQLKTLEYSDAINQEFTGELAYKTTSFVEKYWRVVGNTGFNKTIYNIAEQLEKDGYVLEEKATKADVLTYRIETRPLKRPTWESVDATVIINGETVPLLAHATNRNMIALNSYSTPKEGVTAEVIHINDLKKLKTTNVKGKIVFAETHPGRIFKTAVAKGGAIGLITYNNPSYLQPEKNTTSIQFRSIPLDTIKKSWGIAMSFAAKERLKDALSKGKVNLNVNVETNIYKSEELTIVADVKGSVTPRERLVFSAHIQEPGANDNATGVGVALEMASLTAKFIKEGKINPKRSLTFLWGDEIISTRRYVQEDSIRAQDIKWGISLDMVGENTAITGGTFLIEKMPDPSAIWTRGNDKHTEWGGSKMKLSQMKPHYLNDFLIEKFIEQGKLANWKVATNPFEGGSDHVPFLRGNIPSVLFWHFTDQFYHTDNDRIDKVSKSTLKNVGTTALIAAFELINSDENTAINIIKKIQTSAISRLNEELKQSKIALQKGDSLSTQIEIINAWEDWYIKAANTTTDMVSSKALINSQLIVSKDTIKAIAKSIRAILNKK
;
A
#
# COMPACT_ATOMS: atom_id res chain seq x y z
N MET A 1 79.04 20.79 4.55
CA MET A 1 77.59 21.21 4.57
C MET A 1 76.81 20.65 3.38
N TYR A 2 77.33 20.48 2.20
CA TYR A 2 76.61 19.94 1.02
C TYR A 2 76.17 18.45 1.12
N TRP A 3 76.83 17.61 1.90
CA TRP A 3 76.57 16.18 1.99
C TRP A 3 75.34 15.87 2.91
N TYR A 4 74.98 16.74 3.83
CA TYR A 4 73.84 16.61 4.68
C TYR A 4 72.51 17.04 3.98
N TYR A 5 72.60 18.00 3.09
CA TYR A 5 71.44 18.46 2.31
C TYR A 5 70.97 17.43 1.27
N CYS A 6 71.83 16.70 0.62
CA CYS A 6 71.47 15.63 -0.33
C CYS A 6 70.79 14.43 0.34
N LYS A 7 71.23 14.05 1.54
CA LYS A 7 70.57 12.94 2.28
C LYS A 7 69.17 13.28 2.79
N PHE A 8 68.95 14.53 3.16
CA PHE A 8 67.64 14.98 3.67
C PHE A 8 66.61 15.10 2.55
N THR A 9 67.01 15.61 1.39
CA THR A 9 66.12 15.68 0.20
C THR A 9 65.79 14.31 -0.34
N PHE A 10 66.71 13.36 -0.33
CA PHE A 10 66.48 11.99 -0.79
C PHE A 10 65.52 11.21 0.17
N GLN A 11 65.62 11.42 1.47
CA GLN A 11 64.68 10.85 2.45
C GLN A 11 63.27 11.42 2.31
N ILE A 12 63.13 12.70 2.06
CA ILE A 12 61.78 13.34 1.84
C ILE A 12 61.16 12.82 0.55
N GLN A 13 61.93 12.65 -0.52
CA GLN A 13 61.42 12.08 -1.78
C GLN A 13 60.99 10.63 -1.62
N ILE A 14 61.69 9.79 -0.85
CA ILE A 14 61.29 8.41 -0.57
C ILE A 14 60.00 8.35 0.28
N ILE A 15 59.86 9.25 1.25
CA ILE A 15 58.65 9.32 2.09
C ILE A 15 57.44 9.80 1.27
N MET A 16 57.63 10.79 0.41
CA MET A 16 56.56 11.25 -0.50
C MET A 16 56.18 10.17 -1.52
N PHE A 17 57.17 9.44 -2.09
CA PHE A 17 56.89 8.34 -3.01
C PHE A 17 56.15 7.18 -2.32
N LYS A 18 56.56 6.80 -1.10
CA LYS A 18 55.83 5.78 -0.31
C LYS A 18 54.40 6.20 0.03
N LYS A 19 54.16 7.48 0.37
CA LYS A 19 52.81 8.01 0.59
C LYS A 19 51.96 8.03 -0.68
N LEU A 20 52.56 8.37 -1.83
CA LEU A 20 51.90 8.37 -3.13
C LEU A 20 51.54 6.95 -3.58
N VAL A 21 52.44 5.97 -3.39
CA VAL A 21 52.17 4.56 -3.69
C VAL A 21 51.07 3.99 -2.76
N LEU A 22 51.11 4.36 -1.47
CA LEU A 22 50.06 3.95 -0.53
C LEU A 22 48.68 4.56 -0.89
N LEU A 23 48.69 5.83 -1.32
CA LEU A 23 47.47 6.51 -1.78
C LEU A 23 46.90 5.86 -3.05
N LEU A 24 47.78 5.54 -4.04
CA LEU A 24 47.41 4.83 -5.27
C LEU A 24 46.92 3.40 -4.99
N PHE A 25 47.48 2.71 -3.98
CA PHE A 25 47.03 1.38 -3.57
C PHE A 25 45.67 1.43 -2.88
N CYS A 26 45.43 2.44 -2.02
CA CYS A 26 44.12 2.68 -1.41
C CYS A 26 43.07 3.04 -2.47
N VAL A 27 43.40 3.89 -3.45
CA VAL A 27 42.47 4.26 -4.54
C VAL A 27 42.07 3.03 -5.38
N ASN A 28 43.04 2.15 -5.70
CA ASN A 28 42.77 0.92 -6.45
C ASN A 28 41.97 -0.09 -5.64
N LEU A 29 42.17 -0.22 -4.32
CA LEU A 29 41.36 -1.05 -3.45
C LEU A 29 39.93 -0.53 -3.34
N PHE A 30 39.73 0.79 -3.23
CA PHE A 30 38.41 1.41 -3.24
C PHE A 30 37.69 1.21 -4.59
N SER A 31 38.39 1.35 -5.71
CA SER A 31 37.82 1.12 -7.05
C SER A 31 37.45 -0.35 -7.26
N ALA A 32 38.25 -1.30 -6.80
CA ALA A 32 37.96 -2.73 -6.89
C ALA A 32 36.75 -3.12 -6.03
N CYS A 33 36.65 -2.58 -4.81
CA CYS A 33 35.49 -2.82 -3.92
C CYS A 33 34.19 -2.20 -4.48
N GLN A 34 34.30 -1.05 -5.16
CA GLN A 34 33.17 -0.38 -5.80
C GLN A 34 32.67 -1.16 -7.02
N GLN A 35 33.60 -1.74 -7.79
CA GLN A 35 33.30 -2.57 -8.95
C GLN A 35 32.67 -3.92 -8.55
N ASP A 36 33.13 -4.54 -7.47
CA ASP A 36 32.58 -5.81 -6.95
C ASP A 36 31.15 -5.66 -6.41
N ASN A 37 30.84 -4.56 -5.70
CA ASN A 37 29.48 -4.29 -5.22
C ASN A 37 28.50 -3.94 -6.36
N GLN A 38 28.95 -3.23 -7.38
CA GLN A 38 28.13 -2.91 -8.53
C GLN A 38 27.85 -4.14 -9.39
N LEU A 39 28.82 -5.03 -9.55
CA LEU A 39 28.66 -6.33 -10.22
C LEU A 39 27.66 -7.21 -9.45
N LYS A 40 27.73 -7.32 -8.13
CA LYS A 40 26.79 -8.09 -7.31
C LYS A 40 25.37 -7.55 -7.39
N THR A 41 25.17 -6.23 -7.41
CA THR A 41 23.85 -5.63 -7.55
C THR A 41 23.25 -5.90 -8.93
N LEU A 42 24.04 -5.89 -9.99
CA LEU A 42 23.63 -6.26 -11.35
C LEU A 42 23.24 -7.75 -11.42
N GLU A 43 24.04 -8.64 -10.80
CA GLU A 43 23.74 -10.08 -10.74
C GLU A 43 22.39 -10.36 -10.05
N TYR A 44 22.06 -9.68 -8.94
CA TYR A 44 20.75 -9.84 -8.29
C TYR A 44 19.60 -9.34 -9.16
N SER A 45 19.76 -8.19 -9.79
CA SER A 45 18.72 -7.61 -10.63
C SER A 45 18.39 -8.51 -11.81
N ASP A 46 19.43 -9.03 -12.47
CA ASP A 46 19.27 -9.93 -13.62
C ASP A 46 18.60 -11.25 -13.20
N ALA A 47 19.04 -11.85 -12.09
CA ALA A 47 18.46 -13.08 -11.57
C ALA A 47 16.98 -12.89 -11.18
N ILE A 48 16.63 -11.79 -10.50
CA ILE A 48 15.25 -11.50 -10.13
C ILE A 48 14.40 -11.27 -11.39
N ASN A 49 14.90 -10.49 -12.36
CA ASN A 49 14.17 -10.23 -13.62
C ASN A 49 13.88 -11.52 -14.41
N GLN A 50 14.80 -12.48 -14.39
CA GLN A 50 14.64 -13.76 -15.06
C GLN A 50 13.68 -14.70 -14.33
N GLU A 51 13.76 -14.77 -12.99
CA GLU A 51 13.12 -15.79 -12.19
C GLU A 51 11.79 -15.35 -11.58
N PHE A 52 11.55 -14.06 -11.37
CA PHE A 52 10.24 -13.55 -10.94
C PHE A 52 9.30 -13.53 -12.13
N THR A 53 8.31 -14.41 -12.15
CA THR A 53 7.43 -14.62 -13.32
C THR A 53 6.04 -14.02 -13.16
N GLY A 54 5.58 -13.77 -11.92
CA GLY A 54 4.20 -13.42 -11.57
C GLY A 54 3.25 -14.63 -11.56
N GLU A 55 3.75 -15.86 -11.81
CA GLU A 55 2.91 -17.06 -11.87
C GLU A 55 2.43 -17.49 -10.48
N LEU A 56 3.32 -17.55 -9.48
CA LEU A 56 2.93 -17.88 -8.13
C LEU A 56 2.00 -16.81 -7.55
N ALA A 57 2.30 -15.53 -7.79
CA ALA A 57 1.44 -14.43 -7.40
C ALA A 57 0.04 -14.55 -8.01
N TYR A 58 -0.07 -14.81 -9.31
CA TYR A 58 -1.35 -14.99 -9.98
C TYR A 58 -2.12 -16.22 -9.47
N LYS A 59 -1.43 -17.35 -9.27
CA LYS A 59 -2.02 -18.56 -8.70
C LYS A 59 -2.56 -18.33 -7.29
N THR A 60 -1.78 -17.64 -6.46
CA THR A 60 -2.17 -17.28 -5.09
C THR A 60 -3.36 -16.33 -5.11
N THR A 61 -3.32 -15.28 -5.94
CA THR A 61 -4.45 -14.37 -6.15
C THR A 61 -5.72 -15.12 -6.56
N SER A 62 -5.61 -16.04 -7.52
CA SER A 62 -6.73 -16.89 -7.99
C SER A 62 -7.29 -17.82 -6.91
N PHE A 63 -6.50 -18.22 -5.93
CA PHE A 63 -6.98 -18.98 -4.77
C PHE A 63 -7.69 -18.07 -3.77
N VAL A 64 -7.04 -16.96 -3.41
CA VAL A 64 -7.46 -16.04 -2.34
C VAL A 64 -8.77 -15.33 -2.68
N GLU A 65 -8.93 -14.86 -3.93
CA GLU A 65 -10.11 -14.12 -4.38
C GLU A 65 -11.42 -14.93 -4.41
N LYS A 66 -11.32 -16.26 -4.32
CA LYS A 66 -12.52 -17.12 -4.22
C LYS A 66 -13.35 -16.86 -2.98
N TYR A 67 -12.72 -16.32 -1.94
CA TYR A 67 -13.33 -16.14 -0.62
C TYR A 67 -13.70 -14.69 -0.36
N TRP A 68 -14.82 -14.49 0.30
CA TRP A 68 -15.12 -13.26 1.00
C TRP A 68 -14.34 -13.30 2.34
N ARG A 69 -13.32 -12.46 2.48
CA ARG A 69 -12.36 -12.52 3.57
C ARG A 69 -12.65 -11.44 4.60
N VAL A 70 -13.30 -11.81 5.69
CA VAL A 70 -13.41 -11.00 6.91
C VAL A 70 -12.48 -11.58 7.95
N VAL A 71 -11.80 -10.75 8.70
CA VAL A 71 -10.82 -11.20 9.69
C VAL A 71 -11.41 -12.30 10.59
N GLY A 72 -10.70 -13.42 10.69
CA GLY A 72 -11.09 -14.60 11.48
C GLY A 72 -12.20 -15.47 10.86
N ASN A 73 -12.73 -15.15 9.67
CA ASN A 73 -13.66 -16.06 9.00
C ASN A 73 -12.95 -17.17 8.23
N THR A 74 -13.74 -18.11 7.70
CA THR A 74 -13.23 -19.27 6.97
C THR A 74 -12.30 -18.86 5.82
N GLY A 75 -12.66 -17.87 5.02
CA GLY A 75 -11.89 -17.43 3.86
C GLY A 75 -10.56 -16.78 4.26
N PHE A 76 -10.57 -15.95 5.28
CA PHE A 76 -9.38 -15.31 5.84
C PHE A 76 -8.40 -16.36 6.37
N ASN A 77 -8.89 -17.29 7.20
CA ASN A 77 -8.05 -18.31 7.81
C ASN A 77 -7.47 -19.28 6.77
N LYS A 78 -8.26 -19.68 5.75
CA LYS A 78 -7.75 -20.50 4.63
C LYS A 78 -6.63 -19.80 3.87
N THR A 79 -6.68 -18.47 3.73
CA THR A 79 -5.61 -17.70 3.10
C THR A 79 -4.33 -17.74 3.94
N ILE A 80 -4.42 -17.54 5.26
CA ILE A 80 -3.29 -17.64 6.19
C ILE A 80 -2.60 -19.01 6.06
N TYR A 81 -3.39 -20.10 6.12
CA TYR A 81 -2.83 -21.46 6.06
C TYR A 81 -2.28 -21.82 4.67
N ASN A 82 -2.85 -21.27 3.59
CA ASN A 82 -2.29 -21.45 2.24
C ASN A 82 -0.93 -20.75 2.10
N ILE A 83 -0.77 -19.56 2.69
CA ILE A 83 0.53 -18.87 2.74
C ILE A 83 1.53 -19.71 3.54
N ALA A 84 1.15 -20.19 4.72
CA ALA A 84 2.01 -21.00 5.57
C ALA A 84 2.48 -22.28 4.85
N GLU A 85 1.57 -23.00 4.18
CA GLU A 85 1.88 -24.19 3.40
C GLU A 85 2.90 -23.92 2.28
N GLN A 86 2.77 -22.79 1.58
CA GLN A 86 3.73 -22.41 0.55
C GLN A 86 5.10 -22.04 1.17
N LEU A 87 5.13 -21.30 2.26
CA LEU A 87 6.36 -20.96 2.96
C LEU A 87 7.11 -22.23 3.44
N GLU A 88 6.40 -23.20 3.97
CA GLU A 88 7.00 -24.51 4.36
C GLU A 88 7.60 -25.24 3.16
N LYS A 89 6.91 -25.30 2.03
CA LYS A 89 7.44 -25.86 0.76
C LYS A 89 8.71 -25.16 0.32
N ASP A 90 8.77 -23.85 0.52
CA ASP A 90 9.91 -23.02 0.17
C ASP A 90 11.04 -23.10 1.23
N GLY A 91 10.82 -23.83 2.34
CA GLY A 91 11.80 -24.16 3.36
C GLY A 91 11.90 -23.15 4.49
N TYR A 92 10.87 -22.33 4.68
CA TYR A 92 10.71 -21.62 5.94
C TYR A 92 10.35 -22.61 7.05
N VAL A 93 10.98 -22.44 8.20
CA VAL A 93 10.74 -23.26 9.39
C VAL A 93 9.85 -22.51 10.35
N LEU A 94 8.86 -23.18 10.93
CA LEU A 94 8.02 -22.59 11.97
C LEU A 94 8.91 -22.12 13.14
N GLU A 95 8.78 -20.87 13.56
CA GLU A 95 9.70 -20.18 14.49
C GLU A 95 9.92 -20.98 15.79
N GLU A 96 8.88 -21.59 16.35
CA GLU A 96 8.96 -22.43 17.56
C GLU A 96 9.77 -23.73 17.39
N LYS A 97 9.99 -24.17 16.14
CA LYS A 97 10.80 -25.34 15.76
C LYS A 97 12.18 -24.94 15.23
N ALA A 98 12.40 -23.65 15.00
CA ALA A 98 13.61 -23.14 14.38
C ALA A 98 14.81 -23.19 15.34
N THR A 99 15.99 -23.43 14.77
CA THR A 99 17.29 -23.36 15.45
C THR A 99 17.99 -22.04 15.13
N LYS A 100 19.13 -21.76 15.78
CA LYS A 100 19.95 -20.59 15.43
C LYS A 100 20.50 -20.60 14.01
N ALA A 101 20.59 -21.78 13.39
CA ALA A 101 21.09 -21.96 12.03
C ALA A 101 20.02 -21.63 10.97
N ASP A 102 18.75 -21.64 11.33
CA ASP A 102 17.68 -21.37 10.39
C ASP A 102 17.59 -19.88 10.07
N VAL A 103 17.75 -19.56 8.79
CA VAL A 103 17.72 -18.19 8.25
C VAL A 103 16.29 -17.83 7.82
N LEU A 104 15.52 -18.82 7.38
CA LEU A 104 14.15 -18.69 6.91
C LEU A 104 13.20 -19.20 7.99
N THR A 105 12.42 -18.31 8.58
CA THR A 105 11.45 -18.67 9.62
C THR A 105 10.10 -18.04 9.37
N TYR A 106 9.03 -18.66 9.85
CA TYR A 106 7.71 -18.04 9.87
C TYR A 106 6.99 -18.34 11.18
N ARG A 107 6.01 -17.52 11.52
CA ARG A 107 5.09 -17.72 12.64
C ARG A 107 3.70 -17.25 12.31
N ILE A 108 2.71 -17.83 12.98
CA ILE A 108 1.32 -17.35 12.95
C ILE A 108 1.01 -16.80 14.34
N GLU A 109 0.81 -15.51 14.42
CA GLU A 109 0.39 -14.83 15.64
C GLU A 109 -1.14 -14.89 15.74
N THR A 110 -1.65 -15.33 16.89
CA THR A 110 -3.09 -15.52 17.13
C THR A 110 -3.55 -14.58 18.23
N ARG A 111 -4.67 -13.90 18.02
CA ARG A 111 -5.28 -13.01 18.99
C ARG A 111 -6.80 -13.15 19.00
N PRO A 112 -7.46 -13.14 20.17
CA PRO A 112 -8.92 -13.17 20.24
C PRO A 112 -9.52 -11.89 19.64
N LEU A 113 -10.51 -12.04 18.77
CA LEU A 113 -11.27 -10.90 18.25
C LEU A 113 -12.15 -10.31 19.37
N LYS A 114 -12.16 -8.97 19.47
CA LYS A 114 -13.06 -8.26 20.41
C LYS A 114 -14.52 -8.32 20.00
N ARG A 115 -14.81 -8.57 18.73
CA ARG A 115 -16.15 -8.72 18.16
C ARG A 115 -16.19 -10.03 17.38
N PRO A 116 -17.35 -10.66 17.25
CA PRO A 116 -17.47 -11.85 16.40
C PRO A 116 -17.09 -11.53 14.97
N THR A 117 -16.58 -12.52 14.26
CA THR A 117 -16.43 -12.47 12.81
C THR A 117 -17.77 -12.69 12.12
N TRP A 118 -17.76 -12.45 10.81
CA TRP A 118 -18.96 -12.52 9.97
C TRP A 118 -18.65 -13.26 8.67
N GLU A 119 -19.63 -14.01 8.17
CA GLU A 119 -19.51 -14.74 6.91
C GLU A 119 -20.85 -14.76 6.18
N SER A 120 -20.85 -14.36 4.90
CA SER A 120 -22.02 -14.51 4.03
C SER A 120 -22.16 -15.97 3.58
N VAL A 121 -23.39 -16.47 3.54
CA VAL A 121 -23.68 -17.83 3.06
C VAL A 121 -24.52 -17.75 1.79
N ASP A 122 -25.72 -17.17 1.85
CA ASP A 122 -26.60 -17.00 0.69
C ASP A 122 -27.57 -15.83 0.90
N ALA A 123 -28.10 -15.28 -0.18
CA ALA A 123 -29.19 -14.32 -0.14
C ALA A 123 -29.95 -14.24 -1.46
N THR A 124 -31.25 -13.97 -1.36
CA THR A 124 -32.10 -13.61 -2.50
C THR A 124 -33.00 -12.44 -2.14
N VAL A 125 -33.26 -11.58 -3.11
CA VAL A 125 -34.24 -10.49 -3.03
C VAL A 125 -35.15 -10.61 -4.25
N ILE A 126 -36.46 -10.77 -4.02
CA ILE A 126 -37.48 -10.96 -5.08
C ILE A 126 -38.58 -9.92 -4.91
N ILE A 127 -38.97 -9.24 -5.99
CA ILE A 127 -40.18 -8.43 -6.01
C ILE A 127 -41.39 -9.40 -5.97
N ASN A 128 -42.29 -9.22 -4.99
CA ASN A 128 -43.39 -10.14 -4.81
C ASN A 128 -44.28 -10.22 -6.06
N GLY A 129 -44.51 -11.44 -6.54
CA GLY A 129 -45.22 -11.71 -7.79
C GLY A 129 -44.28 -11.89 -9.02
N GLU A 130 -42.98 -11.64 -8.88
CA GLU A 130 -41.99 -11.93 -9.93
C GLU A 130 -41.29 -13.27 -9.68
N THR A 131 -40.82 -13.90 -10.76
CA THR A 131 -40.06 -15.17 -10.69
C THR A 131 -38.57 -14.97 -10.75
N VAL A 132 -38.12 -13.86 -11.35
CA VAL A 132 -36.67 -13.54 -11.50
C VAL A 132 -36.23 -12.69 -10.32
N PRO A 133 -35.23 -13.12 -9.54
CA PRO A 133 -34.72 -12.34 -8.43
C PRO A 133 -34.29 -10.94 -8.87
N LEU A 134 -34.52 -9.95 -7.99
CA LEU A 134 -33.93 -8.62 -8.12
C LEU A 134 -32.42 -8.68 -7.88
N LEU A 135 -32.01 -9.49 -6.91
CA LEU A 135 -30.63 -9.80 -6.56
C LEU A 135 -30.52 -11.25 -6.05
N ALA A 136 -29.41 -11.91 -6.35
CA ALA A 136 -29.06 -13.22 -5.81
C ALA A 136 -27.57 -13.27 -5.44
N HIS A 137 -27.22 -13.82 -4.29
CA HIS A 137 -25.84 -13.92 -3.80
C HIS A 137 -24.94 -14.68 -4.76
N ALA A 138 -25.46 -15.69 -5.43
CA ALA A 138 -24.72 -16.46 -6.43
C ALA A 138 -24.15 -15.61 -7.58
N THR A 139 -24.77 -14.47 -7.92
CA THR A 139 -24.31 -13.53 -8.94
C THR A 139 -23.71 -12.24 -8.36
N ASN A 140 -24.07 -11.90 -7.14
CA ASN A 140 -23.68 -10.65 -6.47
C ASN A 140 -23.25 -10.90 -5.02
N ARG A 141 -22.06 -11.47 -4.83
CA ARG A 141 -21.57 -11.86 -3.49
C ARG A 141 -21.40 -10.72 -2.50
N ASN A 142 -21.37 -9.47 -2.97
CA ASN A 142 -21.28 -8.28 -2.12
C ASN A 142 -22.66 -7.69 -1.74
N MET A 143 -23.76 -8.34 -2.14
CA MET A 143 -25.09 -7.82 -1.86
C MET A 143 -25.45 -7.76 -0.38
N ILE A 144 -24.90 -8.67 0.44
CA ILE A 144 -25.17 -8.67 1.89
C ILE A 144 -24.22 -7.68 2.57
N ALA A 145 -24.75 -6.67 3.22
CA ALA A 145 -23.92 -5.76 4.01
C ALA A 145 -23.28 -6.49 5.19
N LEU A 146 -21.99 -6.26 5.44
CA LEU A 146 -21.28 -6.84 6.59
C LEU A 146 -22.04 -6.60 7.89
N ASN A 147 -21.95 -7.54 8.82
CA ASN A 147 -22.66 -7.57 10.11
C ASN A 147 -24.17 -7.77 10.00
N SER A 148 -24.70 -8.09 8.82
CA SER A 148 -26.10 -8.52 8.68
C SER A 148 -26.34 -9.86 9.37
N TYR A 149 -27.48 -9.97 10.02
CA TYR A 149 -27.99 -11.24 10.55
C TYR A 149 -28.84 -11.94 9.50
N SER A 150 -29.03 -13.25 9.65
CA SER A 150 -29.93 -14.04 8.83
C SER A 150 -31.39 -13.60 9.06
N THR A 151 -32.21 -13.71 8.02
CA THR A 151 -33.67 -13.70 8.13
C THR A 151 -34.16 -15.02 8.72
N PRO A 152 -35.44 -15.13 9.13
CA PRO A 152 -36.08 -16.45 9.31
C PRO A 152 -35.91 -17.32 8.05
N LYS A 153 -35.91 -18.64 8.22
CA LYS A 153 -35.63 -19.59 7.13
C LYS A 153 -36.61 -19.45 5.94
N GLU A 154 -37.83 -19.04 6.19
CA GLU A 154 -38.86 -18.73 5.18
C GLU A 154 -38.67 -17.36 4.52
N GLY A 155 -37.68 -16.61 4.92
CA GLY A 155 -37.47 -15.23 4.50
C GLY A 155 -38.42 -14.24 5.17
N VAL A 156 -38.38 -12.99 4.71
CA VAL A 156 -39.24 -11.91 5.18
C VAL A 156 -39.88 -11.23 3.97
N THR A 157 -41.22 -11.13 4.02
CA THR A 157 -42.00 -10.37 3.02
C THR A 157 -42.53 -9.09 3.64
N ALA A 158 -42.14 -7.92 3.09
CA ALA A 158 -42.62 -6.63 3.60
C ALA A 158 -42.65 -5.55 2.52
N GLU A 159 -43.49 -4.53 2.79
CA GLU A 159 -43.59 -3.33 1.95
C GLU A 159 -42.29 -2.52 1.99
N VAL A 160 -41.88 -2.03 0.83
CA VAL A 160 -40.70 -1.13 0.68
C VAL A 160 -41.16 0.32 0.83
N ILE A 161 -40.49 1.04 1.71
CA ILE A 161 -40.61 2.51 1.81
C ILE A 161 -39.37 3.16 1.19
N HIS A 162 -39.57 3.85 0.08
CA HIS A 162 -38.49 4.61 -0.56
C HIS A 162 -38.30 5.96 0.13
N ILE A 163 -37.12 6.19 0.67
CA ILE A 163 -36.71 7.45 1.29
C ILE A 163 -35.78 8.20 0.35
N ASN A 164 -36.33 9.04 -0.50
CA ASN A 164 -35.62 9.89 -1.44
C ASN A 164 -35.03 11.18 -0.81
N ASP A 165 -35.56 11.59 0.36
CA ASP A 165 -35.02 12.68 1.18
C ASP A 165 -34.76 12.16 2.59
N LEU A 166 -33.49 12.06 2.97
CA LEU A 166 -33.08 11.52 4.27
C LEU A 166 -33.63 12.34 5.48
N LYS A 167 -33.97 13.63 5.27
CA LYS A 167 -34.58 14.45 6.32
C LYS A 167 -35.94 13.90 6.74
N LYS A 168 -36.70 13.35 5.78
CA LYS A 168 -38.02 12.78 6.01
C LYS A 168 -38.01 11.43 6.76
N LEU A 169 -36.86 10.74 6.81
CA LEU A 169 -36.75 9.43 7.48
C LEU A 169 -37.18 9.49 8.95
N LYS A 170 -36.98 10.62 9.65
CA LYS A 170 -37.36 10.78 11.06
C LYS A 170 -38.86 10.84 11.29
N THR A 171 -39.64 11.25 10.31
CA THR A 171 -41.09 11.46 10.38
C THR A 171 -41.89 10.41 9.60
N THR A 172 -41.22 9.61 8.77
CA THR A 172 -41.85 8.54 8.00
C THR A 172 -42.04 7.28 8.87
N ASN A 173 -43.25 6.72 8.86
CA ASN A 173 -43.51 5.45 9.54
C ASN A 173 -42.88 4.29 8.76
N VAL A 174 -41.78 3.75 9.27
CA VAL A 174 -41.03 2.63 8.68
C VAL A 174 -41.13 1.34 9.51
N LYS A 175 -41.92 1.34 10.59
CA LYS A 175 -42.06 0.18 11.48
C LYS A 175 -42.59 -1.03 10.71
N GLY A 176 -41.88 -2.15 10.80
CA GLY A 176 -42.23 -3.39 10.09
C GLY A 176 -42.07 -3.33 8.57
N LYS A 177 -41.35 -2.33 8.03
CA LYS A 177 -41.15 -2.13 6.61
C LYS A 177 -39.67 -2.34 6.24
N ILE A 178 -39.40 -2.49 4.96
CA ILE A 178 -38.04 -2.44 4.38
C ILE A 178 -37.79 -1.00 3.93
N VAL A 179 -36.69 -0.39 4.36
CA VAL A 179 -36.32 0.96 3.92
C VAL A 179 -35.37 0.89 2.75
N PHE A 180 -35.77 1.50 1.62
CA PHE A 180 -34.89 1.73 0.48
C PHE A 180 -34.44 3.19 0.47
N ALA A 181 -33.10 3.41 0.30
CA ALA A 181 -32.51 4.75 0.16
C ALA A 181 -31.21 4.72 -0.66
N GLU A 182 -30.98 5.80 -1.42
CA GLU A 182 -29.73 5.98 -2.18
C GLU A 182 -28.67 6.64 -1.28
N THR A 183 -28.09 5.83 -0.37
CA THR A 183 -27.08 6.26 0.61
C THR A 183 -26.34 5.05 1.20
N HIS A 184 -25.24 5.30 1.93
CA HIS A 184 -24.55 4.27 2.70
C HIS A 184 -25.46 3.77 3.84
N PRO A 185 -25.64 2.42 4.02
CA PRO A 185 -26.60 1.88 5.00
C PRO A 185 -26.28 2.28 6.43
N GLY A 186 -25.01 2.39 6.81
CA GLY A 186 -24.59 2.82 8.15
C GLY A 186 -25.09 4.22 8.53
N ARG A 187 -25.32 5.12 7.57
CA ARG A 187 -25.84 6.48 7.83
C ARG A 187 -27.29 6.48 8.31
N ILE A 188 -28.09 5.54 7.83
CA ILE A 188 -29.53 5.49 8.11
C ILE A 188 -29.90 4.42 9.13
N PHE A 189 -29.02 3.44 9.43
CA PHE A 189 -29.29 2.29 10.27
C PHE A 189 -29.90 2.69 11.64
N LYS A 190 -29.26 3.62 12.35
CA LYS A 190 -29.75 4.07 13.68
C LYS A 190 -31.15 4.66 13.62
N THR A 191 -31.44 5.45 12.57
CA THR A 191 -32.76 6.13 12.44
C THR A 191 -33.83 5.18 11.93
N ALA A 192 -33.53 4.41 10.88
CA ALA A 192 -34.52 3.51 10.27
C ALA A 192 -34.75 2.25 11.11
N VAL A 193 -33.70 1.55 11.53
CA VAL A 193 -33.80 0.25 12.19
C VAL A 193 -33.88 0.41 13.70
N ALA A 194 -32.87 0.97 14.34
CA ALA A 194 -32.80 0.98 15.80
C ALA A 194 -33.94 1.79 16.44
N LYS A 195 -34.30 2.94 15.87
CA LYS A 195 -35.36 3.84 16.36
C LYS A 195 -36.69 3.67 15.64
N GLY A 196 -36.64 3.56 14.30
CA GLY A 196 -37.86 3.52 13.46
C GLY A 196 -38.52 2.14 13.38
N GLY A 197 -37.82 1.07 13.74
CA GLY A 197 -38.36 -0.29 13.73
C GLY A 197 -38.48 -0.88 12.31
N ALA A 198 -37.74 -0.39 11.33
CA ALA A 198 -37.60 -1.06 10.05
C ALA A 198 -36.98 -2.45 10.24
N ILE A 199 -37.41 -3.43 9.47
CA ILE A 199 -36.95 -4.82 9.59
C ILE A 199 -35.66 -5.07 8.86
N GLY A 200 -35.34 -4.24 7.84
CA GLY A 200 -34.11 -4.30 7.08
C GLY A 200 -33.91 -3.08 6.19
N LEU A 201 -32.73 -2.98 5.62
CA LEU A 201 -32.33 -1.90 4.72
C LEU A 201 -32.00 -2.44 3.35
N ILE A 202 -32.37 -1.69 2.31
CA ILE A 202 -31.85 -1.88 0.95
C ILE A 202 -31.28 -0.54 0.51
N THR A 203 -30.02 -0.52 0.07
CA THR A 203 -29.35 0.74 -0.22
C THR A 203 -28.54 0.68 -1.51
N TYR A 204 -28.35 1.84 -2.12
CA TYR A 204 -27.47 2.03 -3.28
C TYR A 204 -26.65 3.29 -3.10
N ASN A 205 -25.33 3.21 -3.33
CA ASN A 205 -24.47 4.40 -3.34
C ASN A 205 -23.11 4.15 -4.02
N ASN A 206 -23.10 3.51 -5.17
CA ASN A 206 -21.86 3.38 -5.94
C ASN A 206 -21.38 4.77 -6.39
N PRO A 207 -20.11 5.15 -6.13
CA PRO A 207 -19.55 6.41 -6.59
C PRO A 207 -19.34 6.42 -8.11
N SER A 208 -19.23 7.61 -8.69
CA SER A 208 -19.15 7.80 -10.16
C SER A 208 -17.91 7.18 -10.78
N TYR A 209 -16.79 7.08 -10.06
CA TYR A 209 -15.57 6.47 -10.58
C TYR A 209 -15.71 4.97 -10.86
N LEU A 210 -16.65 4.28 -10.23
CA LEU A 210 -17.02 2.89 -10.55
C LEU A 210 -17.80 2.76 -11.87
N GLN A 211 -18.11 3.85 -12.54
CA GLN A 211 -18.87 3.88 -13.80
C GLN A 211 -20.15 3.02 -13.72
N PRO A 212 -21.07 3.28 -12.76
CA PRO A 212 -22.18 2.37 -12.48
C PRO A 212 -23.14 2.18 -13.65
N GLU A 213 -23.27 3.15 -14.55
CA GLU A 213 -24.11 3.04 -15.76
C GLU A 213 -23.53 2.10 -16.81
N LYS A 214 -22.20 1.87 -16.77
CA LYS A 214 -21.49 0.91 -17.59
C LYS A 214 -21.41 -0.46 -16.88
N ASN A 215 -21.04 -0.44 -15.60
CA ASN A 215 -20.85 -1.61 -14.76
C ASN A 215 -22.14 -1.88 -13.94
N THR A 216 -23.26 -2.07 -14.66
CA THR A 216 -24.62 -2.04 -14.08
C THR A 216 -24.89 -3.11 -13.02
N THR A 217 -24.13 -4.21 -13.02
CA THR A 217 -24.26 -5.32 -12.06
C THR A 217 -23.34 -5.19 -10.86
N SER A 218 -22.36 -4.29 -10.87
CA SER A 218 -21.37 -4.14 -9.80
C SER A 218 -22.02 -3.66 -8.49
N ILE A 219 -21.67 -4.35 -7.41
CA ILE A 219 -22.05 -3.98 -6.04
C ILE A 219 -20.81 -3.72 -5.22
N GLN A 220 -20.58 -2.48 -4.81
CA GLN A 220 -19.55 -2.16 -3.83
C GLN A 220 -20.00 -2.67 -2.46
N PHE A 221 -19.13 -3.41 -1.75
CA PHE A 221 -19.50 -3.95 -0.44
C PHE A 221 -19.83 -2.83 0.56
N ARG A 222 -20.74 -3.12 1.48
CA ARG A 222 -21.21 -2.19 2.50
C ARG A 222 -21.26 -2.87 3.86
N SER A 223 -21.37 -2.06 4.91
CA SER A 223 -21.51 -2.55 6.27
C SER A 223 -22.66 -1.85 7.00
N ILE A 224 -23.28 -2.57 7.92
CA ILE A 224 -24.18 -2.02 8.94
C ILE A 224 -23.54 -2.18 10.31
N PRO A 225 -23.93 -1.40 11.32
CA PRO A 225 -23.54 -1.65 12.70
C PRO A 225 -23.95 -3.07 13.13
N LEU A 226 -23.05 -3.79 13.82
CA LEU A 226 -23.40 -5.05 14.46
C LEU A 226 -24.42 -4.76 15.59
N ASP A 227 -25.65 -5.19 15.42
CA ASP A 227 -26.73 -4.97 16.38
C ASP A 227 -27.27 -6.31 16.91
N THR A 228 -26.78 -6.71 18.07
CA THR A 228 -27.15 -7.97 18.73
C THR A 228 -28.58 -7.97 19.29
N ILE A 229 -29.22 -6.79 19.34
CA ILE A 229 -30.59 -6.64 19.87
C ILE A 229 -31.62 -6.80 18.75
N LYS A 230 -31.51 -6.00 17.70
CA LYS A 230 -32.47 -6.02 16.57
C LYS A 230 -32.17 -7.13 15.57
N LYS A 231 -30.90 -7.58 15.49
CA LYS A 231 -30.47 -8.65 14.58
C LYS A 231 -30.97 -8.41 13.15
N SER A 232 -30.80 -7.18 12.67
CA SER A 232 -31.28 -6.74 11.37
C SER A 232 -30.28 -7.06 10.25
N TRP A 233 -30.70 -6.85 9.02
CA TRP A 233 -29.93 -7.08 7.81
C TRP A 233 -29.94 -5.85 6.91
N GLY A 234 -28.95 -5.79 6.03
CA GLY A 234 -28.83 -4.78 4.98
C GLY A 234 -28.45 -5.41 3.65
N ILE A 235 -29.05 -4.92 2.58
CA ILE A 235 -28.73 -5.29 1.20
C ILE A 235 -28.16 -4.08 0.48
N ALA A 236 -27.01 -4.25 -0.15
CA ALA A 236 -26.43 -3.32 -1.12
C ALA A 236 -26.89 -3.71 -2.53
N MET A 237 -27.27 -2.73 -3.33
CA MET A 237 -27.80 -2.94 -4.68
C MET A 237 -26.79 -2.61 -5.76
N SER A 238 -26.91 -3.28 -6.89
CA SER A 238 -26.32 -2.84 -8.15
C SER A 238 -27.15 -1.71 -8.79
N PHE A 239 -26.56 -1.02 -9.76
CA PHE A 239 -27.28 0.02 -10.52
C PHE A 239 -28.53 -0.55 -11.19
N ALA A 240 -28.41 -1.68 -11.89
CA ALA A 240 -29.54 -2.32 -12.57
C ALA A 240 -30.66 -2.71 -11.61
N ALA A 241 -30.31 -3.30 -10.45
CA ALA A 241 -31.30 -3.68 -9.44
C ALA A 241 -32.01 -2.45 -8.85
N LYS A 242 -31.25 -1.36 -8.60
CA LYS A 242 -31.83 -0.09 -8.14
C LYS A 242 -32.85 0.45 -9.14
N GLU A 243 -32.50 0.53 -10.43
CA GLU A 243 -33.41 1.06 -11.46
C GLU A 243 -34.67 0.20 -11.58
N ARG A 244 -34.51 -1.15 -11.57
CA ARG A 244 -35.68 -2.07 -11.62
C ARG A 244 -36.60 -1.90 -10.39
N LEU A 245 -36.04 -1.71 -9.20
CA LEU A 245 -36.86 -1.46 -7.99
C LEU A 245 -37.57 -0.10 -8.07
N LYS A 246 -36.89 0.95 -8.55
CA LYS A 246 -37.50 2.29 -8.71
C LYS A 246 -38.62 2.28 -9.74
N ASP A 247 -38.45 1.55 -10.86
CA ASP A 247 -39.51 1.38 -11.86
C ASP A 247 -40.75 0.70 -11.25
N ALA A 248 -40.56 -0.39 -10.48
CA ALA A 248 -41.65 -1.07 -9.78
C ALA A 248 -42.37 -0.14 -8.77
N LEU A 249 -41.60 0.63 -7.98
CA LEU A 249 -42.14 1.58 -7.01
C LEU A 249 -42.88 2.76 -7.66
N SER A 250 -42.55 3.13 -8.89
CA SER A 250 -43.27 4.16 -9.65
C SER A 250 -44.68 3.73 -10.06
N LYS A 251 -44.92 2.41 -10.16
CA LYS A 251 -46.20 1.80 -10.56
C LYS A 251 -47.13 1.51 -9.36
N GLY A 252 -46.62 1.61 -8.13
CA GLY A 252 -47.41 1.40 -6.94
C GLY A 252 -46.62 0.85 -5.74
N LYS A 253 -47.34 0.32 -4.77
CA LYS A 253 -46.72 -0.32 -3.60
C LYS A 253 -45.99 -1.59 -4.00
N VAL A 254 -44.79 -1.75 -3.51
CA VAL A 254 -43.93 -2.93 -3.75
C VAL A 254 -43.70 -3.65 -2.43
N ASN A 255 -43.91 -4.95 -2.42
CA ASN A 255 -43.44 -5.86 -1.37
C ASN A 255 -42.23 -6.62 -1.91
N LEU A 256 -41.19 -6.80 -1.08
CA LEU A 256 -40.06 -7.67 -1.39
C LEU A 256 -40.11 -8.90 -0.49
N ASN A 257 -39.81 -10.05 -1.07
CA ASN A 257 -39.39 -11.22 -0.32
C ASN A 257 -37.85 -11.22 -0.26
N VAL A 258 -37.32 -11.23 0.97
CA VAL A 258 -35.88 -11.17 1.24
C VAL A 258 -35.48 -12.37 2.08
N ASN A 259 -34.56 -13.15 1.57
CA ASN A 259 -33.88 -14.21 2.32
C ASN A 259 -32.40 -13.86 2.45
N VAL A 260 -31.86 -13.92 3.66
CA VAL A 260 -30.45 -13.68 3.99
C VAL A 260 -29.98 -14.78 4.92
N GLU A 261 -28.88 -15.42 4.57
CA GLU A 261 -28.20 -16.39 5.42
C GLU A 261 -26.77 -15.96 5.67
N THR A 262 -26.40 -15.85 6.95
CA THR A 262 -25.08 -15.42 7.41
C THR A 262 -24.67 -16.17 8.66
N ASN A 263 -23.37 -16.31 8.88
CA ASN A 263 -22.82 -16.83 10.12
C ASN A 263 -22.12 -15.71 10.90
N ILE A 264 -22.42 -15.59 12.18
CA ILE A 264 -21.76 -14.65 13.12
C ILE A 264 -21.29 -15.48 14.31
N TYR A 265 -19.96 -15.55 14.50
CA TYR A 265 -19.38 -16.42 15.50
C TYR A 265 -18.07 -15.85 16.10
N LYS A 266 -17.70 -16.34 17.29
CA LYS A 266 -16.43 -15.99 17.92
C LYS A 266 -15.28 -16.60 17.13
N SER A 267 -14.22 -15.84 16.95
CA SER A 267 -13.03 -16.28 16.24
C SER A 267 -11.81 -15.52 16.71
N GLU A 268 -10.67 -15.80 16.09
CA GLU A 268 -9.39 -15.18 16.35
C GLU A 268 -8.89 -14.43 15.12
N GLU A 269 -8.12 -13.37 15.34
CA GLU A 269 -7.32 -12.72 14.32
C GLU A 269 -6.02 -13.52 14.16
N LEU A 270 -5.72 -13.92 12.94
CA LEU A 270 -4.46 -14.52 12.57
C LEU A 270 -3.61 -13.51 11.80
N THR A 271 -2.33 -13.45 12.12
CA THR A 271 -1.33 -12.68 11.37
C THR A 271 -0.16 -13.61 11.08
N ILE A 272 0.25 -13.75 9.82
CA ILE A 272 1.42 -14.55 9.47
C ILE A 272 2.60 -13.63 9.16
N VAL A 273 3.75 -13.95 9.72
CA VAL A 273 5.01 -13.23 9.56
C VAL A 273 6.08 -14.20 9.10
N ALA A 274 6.73 -13.90 7.98
CA ALA A 274 7.87 -14.66 7.48
C ALA A 274 9.12 -13.78 7.52
N ASP A 275 10.17 -14.28 8.10
CA ASP A 275 11.44 -13.58 8.29
C ASP A 275 12.57 -14.26 7.51
N VAL A 276 13.33 -13.48 6.78
CA VAL A 276 14.63 -13.84 6.20
C VAL A 276 15.70 -13.13 7.02
N LYS A 277 16.44 -13.87 7.83
CA LYS A 277 17.38 -13.32 8.79
C LYS A 277 18.64 -12.78 8.12
N GLY A 278 19.00 -11.55 8.41
CA GLY A 278 20.24 -10.93 7.95
C GLY A 278 21.48 -11.50 8.63
N SER A 279 22.60 -11.47 7.92
CA SER A 279 23.89 -12.04 8.38
C SER A 279 24.75 -11.06 9.18
N VAL A 280 24.53 -9.75 9.07
CA VAL A 280 25.38 -8.71 9.70
C VAL A 280 24.62 -7.97 10.80
N THR A 281 23.47 -7.41 10.47
CA THR A 281 22.59 -6.68 11.39
C THR A 281 21.18 -7.26 11.35
N PRO A 282 20.98 -8.50 11.87
CA PRO A 282 19.72 -9.25 11.73
C PRO A 282 18.52 -8.59 12.41
N ARG A 283 18.74 -7.64 13.30
CA ARG A 283 17.66 -6.88 13.93
C ARG A 283 17.13 -5.79 13.02
N GLU A 284 18.00 -5.14 12.22
CA GLU A 284 17.58 -4.15 11.23
C GLU A 284 16.85 -4.84 10.08
N ARG A 285 15.69 -4.29 9.66
CA ARG A 285 14.87 -4.97 8.66
C ARG A 285 14.06 -4.04 7.77
N LEU A 286 13.75 -4.55 6.58
CA LEU A 286 12.70 -4.04 5.71
C LEU A 286 11.47 -4.94 5.89
N VAL A 287 10.28 -4.35 5.99
CA VAL A 287 9.01 -5.08 6.12
C VAL A 287 8.12 -4.78 4.93
N PHE A 288 7.72 -5.83 4.20
CA PHE A 288 6.58 -5.78 3.28
C PHE A 288 5.31 -6.17 4.03
N SER A 289 4.23 -5.42 3.84
CA SER A 289 2.89 -5.77 4.35
C SER A 289 1.88 -5.88 3.22
N ALA A 290 0.96 -6.83 3.36
CA ALA A 290 -0.21 -7.00 2.50
C ALA A 290 -1.38 -7.49 3.33
N HIS A 291 -2.52 -6.82 3.26
CA HIS A 291 -3.70 -7.27 3.99
C HIS A 291 -4.43 -8.39 3.27
N ILE A 292 -5.13 -9.21 4.05
CA ILE A 292 -5.88 -10.38 3.55
C ILE A 292 -7.35 -10.10 3.41
N GLN A 293 -7.93 -9.30 4.37
CA GLN A 293 -9.38 -9.06 4.34
C GLN A 293 -9.79 -8.37 3.02
N GLU A 294 -11.10 -8.26 2.83
CA GLU A 294 -11.80 -7.82 1.64
C GLU A 294 -12.01 -8.90 0.57
N PRO A 295 -13.02 -8.74 -0.28
CA PRO A 295 -13.39 -9.81 -1.21
C PRO A 295 -12.64 -9.80 -2.54
N GLY A 296 -11.99 -8.66 -2.91
CA GLY A 296 -11.48 -8.44 -4.26
C GLY A 296 -10.29 -9.32 -4.68
N ALA A 297 -10.08 -9.41 -5.98
CA ALA A 297 -8.88 -9.99 -6.54
C ALA A 297 -7.71 -8.99 -6.49
N ASN A 298 -7.92 -7.77 -7.02
CA ASN A 298 -6.93 -6.71 -6.89
C ASN A 298 -6.83 -6.28 -5.43
N ASP A 299 -7.95 -6.06 -4.77
CA ASP A 299 -8.03 -5.63 -3.38
C ASP A 299 -8.37 -6.80 -2.42
N ASN A 300 -7.42 -7.42 -1.72
CA ASN A 300 -5.99 -7.28 -1.92
C ASN A 300 -5.33 -8.67 -2.08
N ALA A 301 -5.98 -9.57 -2.84
CA ALA A 301 -5.37 -10.87 -3.11
C ALA A 301 -4.09 -10.74 -3.96
N THR A 302 -3.96 -9.65 -4.76
CA THR A 302 -2.74 -9.38 -5.54
C THR A 302 -1.56 -9.02 -4.66
N GLY A 303 -1.74 -8.20 -3.63
CA GLY A 303 -0.69 -7.88 -2.65
C GLY A 303 -0.23 -9.12 -1.89
N VAL A 304 -1.19 -9.96 -1.47
CA VAL A 304 -0.90 -11.27 -0.84
C VAL A 304 -0.04 -12.13 -1.76
N GLY A 305 -0.42 -12.25 -3.03
CA GLY A 305 0.27 -13.09 -4.00
C GLY A 305 1.68 -12.60 -4.34
N VAL A 306 1.85 -11.30 -4.57
CA VAL A 306 3.16 -10.70 -4.88
C VAL A 306 4.12 -10.86 -3.70
N ALA A 307 3.67 -10.58 -2.48
CA ALA A 307 4.49 -10.76 -1.28
C ALA A 307 4.93 -12.23 -1.12
N LEU A 308 4.05 -13.20 -1.41
CA LEU A 308 4.36 -14.62 -1.33
C LEU A 308 5.37 -15.05 -2.40
N GLU A 309 5.25 -14.59 -3.66
CA GLU A 309 6.23 -14.89 -4.71
C GLU A 309 7.59 -14.27 -4.39
N MET A 310 7.63 -13.05 -3.83
CA MET A 310 8.87 -12.44 -3.34
C MET A 310 9.52 -13.26 -2.22
N ALA A 311 8.74 -13.74 -1.25
CA ALA A 311 9.23 -14.59 -0.16
C ALA A 311 9.78 -15.92 -0.70
N SER A 312 9.06 -16.57 -1.62
CA SER A 312 9.46 -17.83 -2.26
C SER A 312 10.77 -17.69 -3.06
N LEU A 313 10.88 -16.64 -3.87
CA LEU A 313 12.08 -16.40 -4.66
C LEU A 313 13.28 -16.05 -3.77
N THR A 314 13.06 -15.28 -2.71
CA THR A 314 14.10 -14.97 -1.71
C THR A 314 14.62 -16.26 -1.06
N ALA A 315 13.73 -17.17 -0.65
CA ALA A 315 14.10 -18.46 -0.08
C ALA A 315 14.92 -19.31 -1.07
N LYS A 316 14.52 -19.33 -2.33
CA LYS A 316 15.27 -20.02 -3.40
C LYS A 316 16.70 -19.46 -3.51
N PHE A 317 16.87 -18.14 -3.57
CA PHE A 317 18.18 -17.50 -3.69
C PHE A 317 19.08 -17.70 -2.48
N ILE A 318 18.51 -17.74 -1.27
CA ILE A 318 19.25 -18.13 -0.04
C ILE A 318 19.77 -19.56 -0.16
N LYS A 319 18.93 -20.52 -0.54
CA LYS A 319 19.30 -21.95 -0.67
C LYS A 319 20.36 -22.18 -1.75
N GLU A 320 20.30 -21.43 -2.83
CA GLU A 320 21.27 -21.46 -3.93
C GLU A 320 22.56 -20.69 -3.63
N GLY A 321 22.66 -20.03 -2.48
CA GLY A 321 23.82 -19.20 -2.11
C GLY A 321 23.97 -17.94 -2.97
N LYS A 322 22.95 -17.57 -3.74
CA LYS A 322 22.96 -16.37 -4.60
C LYS A 322 22.90 -15.07 -3.81
N ILE A 323 22.27 -15.09 -2.63
CA ILE A 323 22.16 -13.94 -1.74
C ILE A 323 22.51 -14.30 -0.31
N ASN A 324 23.11 -13.33 0.40
CA ASN A 324 23.35 -13.35 1.83
C ASN A 324 23.06 -11.94 2.35
N PRO A 325 21.81 -11.63 2.71
CA PRO A 325 21.41 -10.28 3.08
C PRO A 325 22.11 -9.81 4.35
N LYS A 326 22.56 -8.55 4.37
CA LYS A 326 23.17 -7.95 5.59
C LYS A 326 22.12 -7.69 6.67
N ARG A 327 20.95 -7.15 6.29
CA ARG A 327 19.78 -6.89 7.13
C ARG A 327 18.69 -7.89 6.84
N SER A 328 17.75 -8.03 7.75
CA SER A 328 16.61 -8.94 7.57
C SER A 328 15.57 -8.39 6.59
N LEU A 329 14.83 -9.31 5.97
CA LEU A 329 13.65 -9.03 5.16
C LEU A 329 12.47 -9.74 5.78
N THR A 330 11.37 -9.02 6.00
CA THR A 330 10.17 -9.55 6.65
C THR A 330 8.97 -9.37 5.72
N PHE A 331 8.11 -10.38 5.67
CA PHE A 331 6.82 -10.34 5.00
C PHE A 331 5.71 -10.53 6.03
N LEU A 332 4.71 -9.65 6.00
CA LEU A 332 3.59 -9.59 6.94
C LEU A 332 2.27 -9.66 6.18
N TRP A 333 1.42 -10.62 6.56
CA TRP A 333 0.05 -10.71 6.04
C TRP A 333 -0.95 -10.78 7.20
N GLY A 334 -2.02 -9.99 7.12
CA GLY A 334 -3.02 -9.98 8.19
C GLY A 334 -4.20 -9.06 7.93
N ASP A 335 -4.78 -8.53 9.00
CA ASP A 335 -5.87 -7.55 8.99
C ASP A 335 -5.31 -6.16 8.69
N GLU A 336 -5.88 -5.48 7.69
CA GLU A 336 -5.43 -4.18 7.21
C GLU A 336 -5.28 -3.18 8.36
N ILE A 337 -4.17 -2.44 8.35
CA ILE A 337 -3.85 -1.45 9.39
C ILE A 337 -3.69 -2.09 10.79
N ILE A 338 -4.52 -3.04 11.17
CA ILE A 338 -4.56 -3.60 12.52
C ILE A 338 -3.35 -4.48 12.78
N SER A 339 -3.10 -5.48 11.91
CA SER A 339 -1.95 -6.38 12.06
C SER A 339 -0.64 -5.63 11.98
N THR A 340 -0.50 -4.72 11.01
CA THR A 340 0.70 -3.88 10.86
C THR A 340 0.91 -2.95 12.05
N ARG A 341 -0.17 -2.33 12.58
CA ARG A 341 -0.08 -1.52 13.79
C ARG A 341 0.39 -2.34 14.98
N ARG A 342 -0.12 -3.55 15.16
CA ARG A 342 0.30 -4.44 16.24
C ARG A 342 1.76 -4.86 16.08
N TYR A 343 2.16 -5.22 14.89
CA TYR A 343 3.54 -5.56 14.57
C TYR A 343 4.51 -4.43 14.94
N VAL A 344 4.14 -3.18 14.70
CA VAL A 344 4.94 -1.99 15.03
C VAL A 344 4.89 -1.63 16.52
N GLN A 345 3.77 -1.84 17.23
CA GLN A 345 3.54 -1.28 18.58
C GLN A 345 3.70 -2.29 19.72
N GLU A 346 3.45 -3.59 19.49
CA GLU A 346 3.47 -4.60 20.58
C GLU A 346 4.89 -4.95 21.04
N ASP A 347 5.89 -4.78 20.18
CA ASP A 347 7.31 -4.93 20.50
C ASP A 347 8.07 -3.66 20.12
N SER A 348 8.28 -2.77 21.08
CA SER A 348 8.96 -1.50 20.86
C SER A 348 10.44 -1.68 20.47
N ILE A 349 11.09 -2.77 20.87
CA ILE A 349 12.48 -3.07 20.48
C ILE A 349 12.51 -3.43 18.99
N ARG A 350 11.62 -4.32 18.56
CA ARG A 350 11.50 -4.70 17.15
C ARG A 350 11.16 -3.50 16.27
N ALA A 351 10.25 -2.62 16.71
CA ALA A 351 9.86 -1.44 15.97
C ALA A 351 11.01 -0.45 15.75
N GLN A 352 11.92 -0.32 16.73
CA GLN A 352 13.12 0.51 16.60
C GLN A 352 14.09 0.02 15.52
N ASP A 353 14.08 -1.28 15.24
CA ASP A 353 14.96 -1.94 14.29
C ASP A 353 14.35 -2.04 12.87
N ILE A 354 13.08 -1.64 12.69
CA ILE A 354 12.46 -1.54 11.37
C ILE A 354 12.98 -0.27 10.68
N LYS A 355 13.72 -0.47 9.60
CA LYS A 355 14.29 0.65 8.81
C LYS A 355 13.33 1.15 7.74
N TRP A 356 12.55 0.25 7.14
CA TRP A 356 11.63 0.56 6.03
C TRP A 356 10.39 -0.32 6.09
N GLY A 357 9.24 0.28 5.79
CA GLY A 357 7.99 -0.41 5.52
C GLY A 357 7.54 -0.17 4.08
N ILE A 358 7.00 -1.18 3.43
CA ILE A 358 6.39 -1.07 2.10
C ILE A 358 5.06 -1.83 2.14
N SER A 359 3.96 -1.14 1.86
CA SER A 359 2.64 -1.76 1.73
C SER A 359 2.38 -2.13 0.27
N LEU A 360 1.89 -3.35 0.07
CA LEU A 360 1.45 -3.87 -1.23
C LEU A 360 -0.06 -4.00 -1.21
N ASP A 361 -0.74 -3.14 -1.95
CA ASP A 361 -2.19 -3.08 -1.98
C ASP A 361 -2.65 -2.80 -3.41
N MET A 362 -3.49 -3.68 -3.97
CA MET A 362 -3.95 -3.56 -5.35
C MET A 362 -2.80 -3.47 -6.37
N VAL A 363 -1.87 -4.43 -6.35
CA VAL A 363 -0.62 -4.37 -7.13
C VAL A 363 -0.63 -5.22 -8.41
N GLY A 364 -1.78 -5.71 -8.85
CA GLY A 364 -1.88 -6.65 -9.96
C GLY A 364 -2.83 -6.30 -11.09
N GLU A 365 -3.32 -5.07 -11.16
CA GLU A 365 -4.36 -4.70 -12.12
C GLU A 365 -3.98 -4.89 -13.58
N ASN A 366 -4.94 -5.39 -14.34
CA ASN A 366 -4.98 -5.22 -15.79
C ASN A 366 -5.55 -3.85 -16.11
N THR A 367 -4.69 -2.85 -16.20
CA THR A 367 -5.09 -1.44 -16.35
C THR A 367 -5.87 -1.15 -17.64
N ALA A 368 -5.75 -2.01 -18.66
CA ALA A 368 -6.57 -1.92 -19.88
C ALA A 368 -8.05 -2.23 -19.61
N ILE A 369 -8.35 -3.03 -18.58
CA ILE A 369 -9.71 -3.40 -18.18
C ILE A 369 -10.20 -2.50 -17.05
N THR A 370 -9.38 -2.30 -16.01
CA THR A 370 -9.77 -1.56 -14.81
C THR A 370 -9.80 -0.04 -15.01
N GLY A 371 -8.96 0.46 -15.92
CA GLY A 371 -8.75 1.89 -16.14
C GLY A 371 -7.78 2.54 -15.14
N GLY A 372 -7.29 1.78 -14.17
CA GLY A 372 -6.34 2.24 -13.17
C GLY A 372 -4.95 2.55 -13.72
N THR A 373 -4.11 3.10 -12.86
CA THR A 373 -2.68 3.32 -13.12
C THR A 373 -1.92 2.88 -11.88
N PHE A 374 -0.77 2.24 -12.06
CA PHE A 374 0.11 1.93 -10.94
C PHE A 374 0.65 3.22 -10.32
N LEU A 375 0.53 3.34 -9.02
CA LEU A 375 0.89 4.50 -8.22
C LEU A 375 1.84 4.11 -7.10
N ILE A 376 2.81 4.97 -6.85
CA ILE A 376 3.50 5.02 -5.57
C ILE A 376 2.87 6.16 -4.78
N GLU A 377 2.11 5.83 -3.74
CA GLU A 377 1.70 6.85 -2.78
C GLU A 377 2.90 7.23 -1.94
N LYS A 378 3.29 8.50 -2.07
CA LYS A 378 4.46 9.04 -1.40
C LYS A 378 4.24 9.15 0.11
N MET A 379 5.32 9.04 0.86
CA MET A 379 5.33 9.53 2.25
C MET A 379 4.90 11.01 2.26
N PRO A 380 4.34 11.51 3.39
CA PRO A 380 3.96 12.90 3.49
C PRO A 380 5.08 13.87 3.10
N ASP A 381 4.92 14.50 1.95
CA ASP A 381 5.77 15.54 1.39
C ASP A 381 4.94 16.80 1.09
N PRO A 382 5.53 17.95 0.72
CA PRO A 382 4.78 19.18 0.48
C PRO A 382 3.69 19.07 -0.59
N SER A 383 3.74 18.07 -1.50
CA SER A 383 2.66 17.85 -2.48
C SER A 383 1.32 17.46 -1.85
N ALA A 384 1.35 16.90 -0.63
CA ALA A 384 0.13 16.59 0.12
C ALA A 384 -0.58 17.82 0.71
N ILE A 385 0.10 18.98 0.69
CA ILE A 385 -0.48 20.28 1.10
C ILE A 385 -0.85 21.10 -0.14
N TRP A 386 0.10 21.19 -1.08
CA TRP A 386 -0.03 21.97 -2.31
C TRP A 386 0.00 21.06 -3.52
N THR A 387 -1.16 20.49 -3.84
CA THR A 387 -1.35 19.67 -5.03
C THR A 387 -1.35 20.56 -6.27
N ARG A 388 -0.29 20.50 -7.08
CA ARG A 388 -0.15 21.30 -8.30
C ARG A 388 0.77 20.63 -9.32
N GLY A 389 0.67 21.05 -10.57
CA GLY A 389 1.40 20.40 -11.66
C GLY A 389 0.92 18.97 -11.87
N ASN A 390 1.85 18.03 -11.78
CA ASN A 390 1.55 16.60 -11.90
C ASN A 390 1.10 15.93 -10.59
N ASP A 391 1.27 16.61 -9.44
CA ASP A 391 0.77 16.08 -8.17
C ASP A 391 -0.74 16.24 -8.10
N LYS A 392 -1.45 15.13 -8.00
CA LYS A 392 -2.91 15.09 -7.89
C LYS A 392 -3.29 14.00 -6.91
N HIS A 393 -4.27 14.30 -6.06
CA HIS A 393 -4.96 13.23 -5.34
C HIS A 393 -5.78 12.39 -6.31
N THR A 394 -5.96 11.13 -5.94
CA THR A 394 -6.88 10.25 -6.65
C THR A 394 -8.33 10.57 -6.27
N GLU A 395 -9.30 9.90 -6.90
CA GLU A 395 -10.70 10.02 -6.53
C GLU A 395 -11.02 9.41 -5.15
N TRP A 396 -10.10 8.61 -4.60
CA TRP A 396 -10.19 8.14 -3.21
C TRP A 396 -10.04 9.32 -2.25
N GLY A 397 -9.11 10.23 -2.55
CA GLY A 397 -8.92 11.50 -1.87
C GLY A 397 -8.08 11.40 -0.61
N GLY A 398 -7.39 12.50 -0.29
CA GLY A 398 -6.53 12.62 0.88
C GLY A 398 -7.07 13.56 1.95
N SER A 399 -6.62 13.40 3.19
CA SER A 399 -6.85 14.37 4.25
C SER A 399 -5.99 15.61 4.06
N LYS A 400 -6.48 16.80 4.49
CA LYS A 400 -5.65 18.01 4.53
C LYS A 400 -4.46 17.80 5.47
N MET A 401 -3.25 17.94 4.93
CA MET A 401 -2.01 17.82 5.66
C MET A 401 -1.47 19.18 6.13
N LYS A 402 -0.60 19.16 7.14
CA LYS A 402 0.12 20.34 7.67
C LYS A 402 1.63 20.12 7.53
N LEU A 403 2.41 21.19 7.46
CA LEU A 403 3.89 21.11 7.42
C LEU A 403 4.48 20.27 8.55
N SER A 404 3.91 20.34 9.75
CA SER A 404 4.36 19.56 10.91
C SER A 404 4.16 18.05 10.78
N GLN A 405 3.40 17.60 9.79
CA GLN A 405 3.11 16.18 9.52
C GLN A 405 4.01 15.60 8.41
N MET A 406 4.85 16.41 7.79
CA MET A 406 5.78 15.97 6.76
C MET A 406 6.75 14.92 7.32
N LYS A 407 7.07 13.93 6.49
CA LYS A 407 7.97 12.81 6.82
C LYS A 407 9.12 12.75 5.80
N PRO A 408 10.08 13.69 5.86
CA PRO A 408 11.20 13.70 4.91
C PRO A 408 12.04 12.43 5.01
N HIS A 409 12.18 11.73 3.88
CA HIS A 409 13.02 10.53 3.78
C HIS A 409 13.40 10.26 2.34
N TYR A 410 14.58 9.67 2.11
CA TYR A 410 15.07 9.32 0.77
C TYR A 410 14.23 8.24 0.07
N LEU A 411 13.42 7.49 0.82
CA LEU A 411 12.67 6.33 0.31
C LEU A 411 11.73 6.70 -0.84
N ASN A 412 11.10 7.88 -0.81
CA ASN A 412 10.24 8.36 -1.90
C ASN A 412 11.01 8.36 -3.24
N ASP A 413 12.09 9.16 -3.31
CA ASP A 413 12.84 9.35 -4.56
C ASP A 413 13.53 8.07 -5.00
N PHE A 414 14.04 7.27 -4.05
CA PHE A 414 14.68 5.99 -4.34
C PHE A 414 13.72 5.01 -5.02
N LEU A 415 12.52 4.82 -4.47
CA LEU A 415 11.54 3.88 -5.03
C LEU A 415 10.92 4.40 -6.33
N ILE A 416 10.60 5.69 -6.40
CA ILE A 416 10.04 6.32 -7.60
C ILE A 416 10.99 6.10 -8.80
N GLU A 417 12.30 6.31 -8.63
CA GLU A 417 13.27 6.09 -9.69
C GLU A 417 13.26 4.65 -10.18
N LYS A 418 13.36 3.66 -9.26
CA LYS A 418 13.35 2.24 -9.60
C LYS A 418 12.12 1.82 -10.41
N PHE A 419 10.96 2.28 -9.99
CA PHE A 419 9.71 1.95 -10.69
C PHE A 419 9.57 2.68 -12.02
N ILE A 420 10.04 3.93 -12.15
CA ILE A 420 10.07 4.64 -13.44
C ILE A 420 11.03 3.95 -14.43
N GLU A 421 12.20 3.48 -13.95
CA GLU A 421 13.13 2.71 -14.77
C GLU A 421 12.47 1.42 -15.28
N GLN A 422 11.84 0.64 -14.40
CA GLN A 422 11.12 -0.57 -14.79
C GLN A 422 9.96 -0.24 -15.74
N GLY A 423 9.23 0.83 -15.49
CA GLY A 423 8.15 1.29 -16.35
C GLY A 423 8.61 1.55 -17.78
N LYS A 424 9.79 2.14 -17.95
CA LYS A 424 10.40 2.36 -19.28
C LYS A 424 10.82 1.05 -19.93
N LEU A 425 11.46 0.14 -19.18
CA LEU A 425 11.91 -1.15 -19.68
C LEU A 425 10.76 -2.05 -20.12
N ALA A 426 9.68 -2.08 -19.34
CA ALA A 426 8.52 -2.94 -19.56
C ALA A 426 7.40 -2.29 -20.37
N ASN A 427 7.57 -1.05 -20.85
CA ASN A 427 6.50 -0.23 -21.44
C ASN A 427 5.24 -0.20 -20.55
N TRP A 428 5.45 0.02 -19.27
CA TRP A 428 4.44 0.02 -18.22
C TRP A 428 4.32 1.39 -17.57
N LYS A 429 3.09 1.89 -17.45
CA LYS A 429 2.84 3.21 -16.90
C LYS A 429 2.97 3.20 -15.38
N VAL A 430 3.90 3.99 -14.88
CA VAL A 430 4.11 4.25 -13.45
C VAL A 430 3.86 5.72 -13.17
N ALA A 431 3.15 6.00 -12.09
CA ALA A 431 2.92 7.37 -11.62
C ALA A 431 3.04 7.44 -10.09
N THR A 432 2.84 8.61 -9.53
CA THR A 432 2.84 8.86 -8.09
C THR A 432 1.63 9.68 -7.69
N ASN A 433 1.18 9.54 -6.46
CA ASN A 433 0.22 10.45 -5.85
C ASN A 433 0.78 11.00 -4.52
N PRO A 434 0.33 12.20 -4.10
CA PRO A 434 0.57 12.70 -2.76
C PRO A 434 0.01 11.72 -1.71
N PHE A 435 0.48 11.83 -0.47
CA PHE A 435 -0.01 11.01 0.63
C PHE A 435 -1.53 11.17 0.82
N GLU A 436 -2.24 10.07 0.85
CA GLU A 436 -3.69 9.97 1.08
C GLU A 436 -3.99 9.16 2.34
N GLY A 437 -3.21 8.11 2.59
CA GLY A 437 -3.37 7.19 3.71
C GLY A 437 -4.36 6.06 3.40
N GLY A 438 -4.80 5.37 4.42
CA GLY A 438 -5.90 4.39 4.29
C GLY A 438 -5.46 2.94 4.20
N SER A 439 -4.15 2.63 4.09
CA SER A 439 -3.65 1.25 4.05
C SER A 439 -2.48 1.01 5.01
N ASP A 440 -1.83 -0.13 4.93
CA ASP A 440 -0.83 -0.66 5.88
C ASP A 440 0.45 0.17 6.04
N HIS A 441 0.75 1.10 5.14
CA HIS A 441 1.88 2.03 5.30
C HIS A 441 1.66 3.05 6.44
N VAL A 442 0.40 3.35 6.80
CA VAL A 442 0.06 4.34 7.82
C VAL A 442 0.56 3.97 9.22
N PRO A 443 0.42 2.73 9.72
CA PRO A 443 0.98 2.33 11.00
C PRO A 443 2.50 2.51 11.10
N PHE A 444 3.26 2.22 10.04
CA PHE A 444 4.69 2.47 9.99
C PHE A 444 5.00 3.97 10.16
N LEU A 445 4.34 4.82 9.37
CA LEU A 445 4.51 6.27 9.43
C LEU A 445 4.16 6.86 10.81
N ARG A 446 3.12 6.32 11.48
CA ARG A 446 2.77 6.69 12.86
C ARG A 446 3.81 6.24 13.87
N GLY A 447 4.49 5.13 13.60
CA GLY A 447 5.64 4.65 14.37
C GLY A 447 6.97 5.35 14.03
N ASN A 448 6.96 6.42 13.21
CA ASN A 448 8.13 7.11 12.67
C ASN A 448 9.05 6.21 11.83
N ILE A 449 8.51 5.16 11.24
CA ILE A 449 9.19 4.28 10.30
C ILE A 449 8.83 4.78 8.89
N PRO A 450 9.82 5.04 8.00
CA PRO A 450 9.54 5.46 6.63
C PRO A 450 8.80 4.37 5.88
N SER A 451 7.71 4.73 5.20
CA SER A 451 6.88 3.76 4.48
C SER A 451 6.12 4.39 3.33
N VAL A 452 5.98 3.65 2.24
CA VAL A 452 5.20 4.00 1.05
C VAL A 452 4.15 2.92 0.79
N LEU A 453 3.16 3.27 -0.04
CA LEU A 453 2.16 2.34 -0.56
C LEU A 453 2.39 2.15 -2.06
N PHE A 454 2.42 0.90 -2.51
CA PHE A 454 2.29 0.52 -3.92
C PHE A 454 0.85 0.10 -4.17
N TRP A 455 0.19 0.76 -5.11
CA TRP A 455 -1.20 0.48 -5.41
C TRP A 455 -1.60 0.88 -6.83
N HIS A 456 -2.84 0.56 -7.21
CA HIS A 456 -3.43 1.05 -8.45
C HIS A 456 -4.68 1.87 -8.13
N PHE A 457 -4.87 2.98 -8.85
CA PHE A 457 -6.11 3.74 -8.86
C PHE A 457 -6.22 4.61 -10.15
N THR A 458 -7.40 4.97 -10.71
CA THR A 458 -8.75 4.66 -10.26
C THR A 458 -9.21 3.37 -10.91
N ASP A 459 -9.55 2.35 -10.11
CA ASP A 459 -10.13 1.09 -10.59
C ASP A 459 -11.66 1.20 -10.60
N GLN A 460 -12.28 0.97 -11.79
CA GLN A 460 -13.73 0.99 -11.92
C GLN A 460 -14.43 -0.21 -11.25
N PHE A 461 -13.69 -1.17 -10.70
CA PHE A 461 -14.20 -2.33 -9.96
C PHE A 461 -13.86 -2.29 -8.46
N TYR A 462 -13.19 -1.23 -7.99
CA TYR A 462 -12.71 -1.08 -6.63
C TYR A 462 -13.81 -1.37 -5.58
N HIS A 463 -13.51 -2.30 -4.66
CA HIS A 463 -14.44 -2.77 -3.62
C HIS A 463 -15.72 -3.43 -4.15
N THR A 464 -15.79 -3.77 -5.44
CA THR A 464 -17.00 -4.41 -6.00
C THR A 464 -16.86 -5.94 -6.11
N ASP A 465 -18.00 -6.61 -6.25
CA ASP A 465 -18.06 -8.06 -6.51
C ASP A 465 -17.53 -8.44 -7.92
N ASN A 466 -17.27 -7.44 -8.77
CA ASN A 466 -16.65 -7.59 -10.09
C ASN A 466 -15.12 -7.39 -10.07
N ASP A 467 -14.51 -7.10 -8.92
CA ASP A 467 -13.06 -7.20 -8.74
C ASP A 467 -12.67 -8.69 -8.63
N ARG A 468 -12.41 -9.31 -9.80
CA ARG A 468 -12.16 -10.75 -9.95
C ARG A 468 -10.87 -10.98 -10.73
N ILE A 469 -10.43 -12.27 -10.74
CA ILE A 469 -9.15 -12.68 -11.34
C ILE A 469 -9.01 -12.28 -12.83
N ASP A 470 -10.08 -12.11 -13.57
CA ASP A 470 -10.06 -11.64 -14.96
C ASP A 470 -9.65 -10.17 -15.11
N LYS A 471 -9.58 -9.39 -14.01
CA LYS A 471 -9.05 -8.02 -13.95
C LYS A 471 -7.58 -7.97 -13.54
N VAL A 472 -6.94 -9.12 -13.32
CA VAL A 472 -5.55 -9.21 -12.87
C VAL A 472 -4.62 -9.51 -14.05
N SER A 473 -3.45 -8.88 -14.07
CA SER A 473 -2.40 -9.02 -15.07
C SER A 473 -1.15 -9.65 -14.47
N LYS A 474 -0.72 -10.80 -14.99
CA LYS A 474 0.55 -11.45 -14.60
C LYS A 474 1.76 -10.54 -14.86
N SER A 475 1.74 -9.79 -15.95
CA SER A 475 2.82 -8.86 -16.27
C SER A 475 2.91 -7.70 -15.26
N THR A 476 1.78 -7.21 -14.76
CA THR A 476 1.75 -6.21 -13.70
C THR A 476 2.28 -6.77 -12.39
N LEU A 477 1.82 -7.96 -11.98
CA LEU A 477 2.34 -8.67 -10.79
C LEU A 477 3.86 -8.87 -10.89
N LYS A 478 4.35 -9.30 -12.07
CA LYS A 478 5.78 -9.43 -12.35
C LYS A 478 6.51 -8.10 -12.19
N ASN A 479 6.05 -7.05 -12.85
CA ASN A 479 6.71 -5.74 -12.82
C ASN A 479 6.81 -5.19 -11.41
N VAL A 480 5.72 -5.26 -10.64
CA VAL A 480 5.70 -4.77 -9.25
C VAL A 480 6.62 -5.62 -8.37
N GLY A 481 6.45 -6.94 -8.38
CA GLY A 481 7.22 -7.83 -7.51
C GLY A 481 8.72 -7.82 -7.82
N THR A 482 9.10 -7.84 -9.09
CA THR A 482 10.50 -7.72 -9.52
C THR A 482 11.12 -6.43 -9.00
N THR A 483 10.48 -5.28 -9.26
CA THR A 483 11.03 -3.97 -8.87
C THR A 483 11.09 -3.80 -7.36
N ALA A 484 10.04 -4.22 -6.65
CA ALA A 484 9.99 -4.16 -5.19
C ALA A 484 11.09 -5.02 -4.54
N LEU A 485 11.32 -6.24 -5.06
CA LEU A 485 12.34 -7.14 -4.51
C LEU A 485 13.76 -6.66 -4.81
N ILE A 486 14.04 -6.13 -6.03
CA ILE A 486 15.33 -5.51 -6.36
C ILE A 486 15.60 -4.32 -5.43
N ALA A 487 14.63 -3.43 -5.25
CA ALA A 487 14.75 -2.29 -4.35
C ALA A 487 14.99 -2.72 -2.90
N ALA A 488 14.28 -3.75 -2.43
CA ALA A 488 14.47 -4.29 -1.10
C ALA A 488 15.88 -4.85 -0.91
N PHE A 489 16.41 -5.62 -1.87
CA PHE A 489 17.76 -6.17 -1.78
C PHE A 489 18.84 -5.09 -1.80
N GLU A 490 18.67 -4.02 -2.56
CA GLU A 490 19.57 -2.87 -2.53
C GLU A 490 19.57 -2.19 -1.15
N LEU A 491 18.39 -2.00 -0.54
CA LEU A 491 18.26 -1.39 0.79
C LEU A 491 18.84 -2.27 1.90
N ILE A 492 18.46 -3.56 1.95
CA ILE A 492 18.94 -4.44 3.03
C ILE A 492 20.43 -4.77 2.94
N ASN A 493 21.04 -4.59 1.76
CA ASN A 493 22.48 -4.74 1.52
C ASN A 493 23.23 -3.40 1.46
N SER A 494 22.54 -2.27 1.68
CA SER A 494 23.12 -0.93 1.54
C SER A 494 24.40 -0.73 2.37
N ASP A 495 25.28 0.09 1.83
CA ASP A 495 26.57 0.51 2.38
C ASP A 495 26.81 2.00 2.09
N GLU A 496 28.04 2.48 2.34
CA GLU A 496 28.41 3.87 2.10
C GLU A 496 28.26 4.29 0.63
N ASN A 497 28.57 3.40 -0.31
CA ASN A 497 28.44 3.68 -1.74
C ASN A 497 26.97 3.84 -2.14
N THR A 498 26.11 2.95 -1.63
CA THR A 498 24.68 3.04 -1.81
C THR A 498 24.15 4.37 -1.26
N ALA A 499 24.56 4.74 -0.04
CA ALA A 499 24.17 6.00 0.59
C ALA A 499 24.61 7.22 -0.22
N ILE A 500 25.88 7.25 -0.71
CA ILE A 500 26.39 8.33 -1.56
C ILE A 500 25.58 8.43 -2.87
N ASN A 501 25.27 7.32 -3.50
CA ASN A 501 24.48 7.31 -4.73
C ASN A 501 23.05 7.86 -4.47
N ILE A 502 22.42 7.46 -3.39
CA ILE A 502 21.11 7.98 -3.00
C ILE A 502 21.17 9.47 -2.69
N ILE A 503 22.22 9.99 -2.01
CA ILE A 503 22.39 11.43 -1.77
C ILE A 503 22.45 12.20 -3.10
N LYS A 504 23.22 11.71 -4.09
CA LYS A 504 23.30 12.33 -5.43
C LYS A 504 21.95 12.33 -6.13
N LYS A 505 21.20 11.24 -6.02
CA LYS A 505 19.84 11.12 -6.58
C LYS A 505 18.88 12.13 -5.95
N ILE A 506 18.86 12.22 -4.61
CA ILE A 506 18.07 13.22 -3.88
C ILE A 506 18.41 14.65 -4.33
N GLN A 507 19.70 14.95 -4.51
CA GLN A 507 20.14 16.25 -5.03
C GLN A 507 19.55 16.52 -6.42
N THR A 508 19.58 15.55 -7.32
CA THR A 508 19.00 15.67 -8.67
C THR A 508 17.49 15.85 -8.63
N SER A 509 16.80 15.05 -7.82
CA SER A 509 15.35 15.16 -7.59
C SER A 509 14.97 16.53 -7.02
N ALA A 510 15.73 17.02 -6.04
CA ALA A 510 15.52 18.34 -5.43
C ALA A 510 15.65 19.48 -6.46
N ILE A 511 16.67 19.43 -7.32
CA ILE A 511 16.89 20.42 -8.40
C ILE A 511 15.70 20.38 -9.37
N SER A 512 15.29 19.20 -9.81
CA SER A 512 14.16 19.01 -10.71
C SER A 512 12.86 19.54 -10.10
N ARG A 513 12.61 19.16 -8.84
CA ARG A 513 11.41 19.58 -8.12
C ARG A 513 11.35 21.10 -7.90
N LEU A 514 12.42 21.70 -7.41
CA LEU A 514 12.48 23.14 -7.17
C LEU A 514 12.30 23.94 -8.47
N ASN A 515 12.82 23.47 -9.61
CA ASN A 515 12.59 24.10 -10.90
C ASN A 515 11.13 23.97 -11.36
N GLU A 516 10.49 22.83 -11.14
CA GLU A 516 9.06 22.68 -11.42
C GLU A 516 8.23 23.62 -10.51
N GLU A 517 8.60 23.73 -9.23
CA GLU A 517 7.95 24.66 -8.30
C GLU A 517 8.12 26.13 -8.71
N LEU A 518 9.27 26.53 -9.28
CA LEU A 518 9.46 27.85 -9.86
C LEU A 518 8.47 28.09 -11.01
N LYS A 519 8.32 27.11 -11.89
CA LYS A 519 7.37 27.18 -13.02
C LYS A 519 5.92 27.30 -12.52
N GLN A 520 5.51 26.45 -11.59
CA GLN A 520 4.17 26.49 -11.00
C GLN A 520 3.92 27.81 -10.22
N SER A 521 4.94 28.32 -9.51
CA SER A 521 4.84 29.61 -8.80
C SER A 521 4.66 30.79 -9.75
N LYS A 522 5.34 30.81 -10.90
CA LYS A 522 5.13 31.85 -11.92
C LYS A 522 3.70 31.83 -12.45
N ILE A 523 3.14 30.64 -12.72
CA ILE A 523 1.75 30.48 -13.16
C ILE A 523 0.77 30.96 -12.07
N ALA A 524 1.02 30.60 -10.82
CA ALA A 524 0.18 30.98 -9.69
C ALA A 524 0.17 32.50 -9.46
N LEU A 525 1.33 33.16 -9.52
CA LEU A 525 1.44 34.62 -9.42
C LEU A 525 0.71 35.35 -10.56
N GLN A 526 0.75 34.82 -11.79
CA GLN A 526 -0.01 35.36 -12.92
C GLN A 526 -1.54 35.26 -12.71
N LYS A 527 -1.98 34.26 -11.90
CA LYS A 527 -3.40 34.10 -11.53
C LYS A 527 -3.80 34.90 -10.29
N GLY A 528 -2.88 35.67 -9.71
CA GLY A 528 -3.15 36.52 -8.55
C GLY A 528 -2.87 35.88 -7.19
N ASP A 529 -2.25 34.71 -7.15
CA ASP A 529 -1.84 34.10 -5.88
C ASP A 529 -0.74 34.93 -5.19
N SER A 530 -0.65 34.83 -3.86
CA SER A 530 0.31 35.62 -3.10
C SER A 530 1.75 35.13 -3.27
N LEU A 531 2.69 36.08 -3.37
CA LEU A 531 4.13 35.80 -3.40
C LEU A 531 4.59 35.07 -2.13
N SER A 532 4.03 35.44 -0.98
CA SER A 532 4.36 34.81 0.31
C SER A 532 4.07 33.32 0.31
N THR A 533 2.92 32.90 -0.22
CA THR A 533 2.58 31.48 -0.39
C THR A 533 3.58 30.76 -1.31
N GLN A 534 3.98 31.39 -2.42
CA GLN A 534 4.94 30.76 -3.34
C GLN A 534 6.33 30.58 -2.66
N ILE A 535 6.76 31.56 -1.89
CA ILE A 535 8.00 31.47 -1.11
C ILE A 535 7.90 30.37 -0.03
N GLU A 536 6.75 30.26 0.65
CA GLU A 536 6.50 29.21 1.64
C GLU A 536 6.65 27.81 1.02
N ILE A 537 6.11 27.58 -0.18
CA ILE A 537 6.20 26.31 -0.90
C ILE A 537 7.66 25.98 -1.25
N ILE A 538 8.42 26.95 -1.77
CA ILE A 538 9.84 26.75 -2.06
C ILE A 538 10.62 26.40 -0.78
N ASN A 539 10.35 27.09 0.33
CA ASN A 539 11.00 26.81 1.62
C ASN A 539 10.63 25.41 2.14
N ALA A 540 9.38 24.98 1.98
CA ALA A 540 8.93 23.66 2.38
C ALA A 540 9.64 22.53 1.62
N TRP A 541 9.81 22.68 0.30
CA TRP A 541 10.55 21.71 -0.52
C TRP A 541 12.05 21.73 -0.24
N GLU A 542 12.66 22.90 -0.03
CA GLU A 542 14.07 23.01 0.40
C GLU A 542 14.30 22.25 1.70
N ASP A 543 13.49 22.52 2.72
CA ASP A 543 13.59 21.88 4.04
C ASP A 543 13.36 20.36 3.93
N TRP A 544 12.35 19.94 3.16
CA TRP A 544 12.04 18.53 2.95
C TRP A 544 13.23 17.77 2.35
N TYR A 545 13.84 18.27 1.26
CA TYR A 545 14.95 17.60 0.60
C TYR A 545 16.24 17.62 1.43
N ILE A 546 16.53 18.70 2.16
CA ILE A 546 17.66 18.76 3.09
C ILE A 546 17.51 17.71 4.19
N LYS A 547 16.33 17.56 4.75
CA LYS A 547 16.04 16.56 5.78
C LYS A 547 16.06 15.14 5.19
N ALA A 548 15.49 14.92 4.00
CA ALA A 548 15.52 13.64 3.31
C ALA A 548 16.95 13.17 3.02
N ALA A 549 17.85 14.07 2.56
CA ALA A 549 19.25 13.73 2.38
C ALA A 549 19.93 13.28 3.68
N ASN A 550 19.57 13.90 4.83
CA ASN A 550 20.14 13.51 6.11
C ASN A 550 19.76 12.10 6.55
N THR A 551 18.62 11.56 6.12
CA THR A 551 18.17 10.22 6.53
C THR A 551 19.04 9.11 5.95
N THR A 552 19.84 9.36 4.90
CA THR A 552 20.80 8.39 4.36
C THR A 552 21.87 7.96 5.37
N THR A 553 22.03 8.73 6.47
CA THR A 553 22.97 8.38 7.55
C THR A 553 22.59 7.11 8.31
N ASP A 554 21.35 6.62 8.18
CA ASP A 554 20.88 5.39 8.83
C ASP A 554 21.31 4.11 8.06
N MET A 555 21.83 4.27 6.85
CA MET A 555 22.37 3.16 6.05
C MET A 555 23.81 2.80 6.40
N VAL A 556 24.54 3.68 7.09
CA VAL A 556 25.99 3.59 7.27
C VAL A 556 26.38 3.51 8.74
N SER A 557 27.44 2.76 9.03
CA SER A 557 28.01 2.67 10.38
C SER A 557 28.76 3.94 10.78
N SER A 558 29.32 4.69 9.82
CA SER A 558 30.06 5.94 10.04
C SER A 558 29.59 7.06 9.12
N LYS A 559 29.03 8.12 9.72
CA LYS A 559 28.62 9.34 9.01
C LYS A 559 29.80 10.04 8.33
N ALA A 560 31.02 9.85 8.82
CA ALA A 560 32.21 10.51 8.30
C ALA A 560 32.42 10.25 6.80
N LEU A 561 32.10 9.04 6.32
CA LEU A 561 32.31 8.62 4.94
C LEU A 561 31.40 9.32 3.94
N ILE A 562 30.18 9.66 4.35
CA ILE A 562 29.19 10.31 3.49
C ILE A 562 29.05 11.82 3.76
N ASN A 563 29.72 12.34 4.78
CA ASN A 563 29.49 13.71 5.26
C ASN A 563 29.86 14.77 4.20
N SER A 564 30.95 14.58 3.46
CA SER A 564 31.33 15.50 2.38
C SER A 564 30.25 15.59 1.30
N GLN A 565 29.72 14.46 0.87
CA GLN A 565 28.64 14.41 -0.13
C GLN A 565 27.35 15.03 0.38
N LEU A 566 27.02 14.82 1.67
CA LEU A 566 25.87 15.47 2.32
C LEU A 566 26.00 16.99 2.33
N ILE A 567 27.18 17.53 2.65
CA ILE A 567 27.44 18.99 2.66
C ILE A 567 27.24 19.53 1.25
N VAL A 568 27.89 18.94 0.24
CA VAL A 568 27.77 19.38 -1.16
C VAL A 568 26.32 19.36 -1.62
N SER A 569 25.58 18.27 -1.34
CA SER A 569 24.18 18.14 -1.72
C SER A 569 23.31 19.23 -1.08
N LYS A 570 23.45 19.46 0.24
CA LYS A 570 22.67 20.48 0.96
C LYS A 570 22.97 21.89 0.47
N ASP A 571 24.24 22.22 0.24
CA ASP A 571 24.62 23.54 -0.23
C ASP A 571 24.11 23.79 -1.65
N THR A 572 24.10 22.76 -2.50
CA THR A 572 23.49 22.82 -3.84
C THR A 572 21.98 23.09 -3.74
N ILE A 573 21.26 22.35 -2.90
CA ILE A 573 19.80 22.52 -2.72
C ILE A 573 19.49 23.93 -2.22
N LYS A 574 20.23 24.42 -1.21
CA LYS A 574 20.08 25.80 -0.68
C LYS A 574 20.36 26.86 -1.74
N ALA A 575 21.41 26.68 -2.54
CA ALA A 575 21.79 27.61 -3.60
C ALA A 575 20.68 27.74 -4.67
N ILE A 576 20.12 26.62 -5.11
CA ILE A 576 19.00 26.58 -6.07
C ILE A 576 17.77 27.27 -5.47
N ALA A 577 17.36 26.91 -4.26
CA ALA A 577 16.20 27.51 -3.61
C ALA A 577 16.37 29.03 -3.40
N LYS A 578 17.58 29.48 -3.00
CA LYS A 578 17.92 30.90 -2.90
C LYS A 578 17.78 31.63 -4.24
N SER A 579 18.30 31.03 -5.32
CA SER A 579 18.17 31.58 -6.68
C SER A 579 16.71 31.73 -7.11
N ILE A 580 15.89 30.69 -6.83
CA ILE A 580 14.45 30.70 -7.17
C ILE A 580 13.72 31.80 -6.40
N ARG A 581 13.97 31.95 -5.09
CA ARG A 581 13.38 33.06 -4.29
C ARG A 581 13.79 34.43 -4.84
N ALA A 582 15.04 34.60 -5.26
CA ALA A 582 15.52 35.85 -5.87
C ALA A 582 14.80 36.15 -7.22
N ILE A 583 14.51 35.11 -8.03
CA ILE A 583 13.76 35.26 -9.26
C ILE A 583 12.32 35.66 -8.99
N LEU A 584 11.65 35.05 -8.01
CA LEU A 584 10.27 35.33 -7.65
C LEU A 584 10.09 36.74 -7.06
N ASN A 585 11.09 37.24 -6.29
CA ASN A 585 11.07 38.57 -5.70
C ASN A 585 11.35 39.73 -6.70
N LYS A 586 11.86 39.44 -7.91
CA LYS A 586 12.11 40.46 -8.94
C LYS A 586 10.86 40.81 -9.76
N LYS A 587 9.75 40.13 -9.54
CA LYS A 587 8.43 40.42 -10.16
C LYS A 587 7.52 41.16 -9.20
#